data_97c6c5c397da650800d7a673745e7ea6
#
_entry.id   97c6c5c397da650800d7a673745e7ea6
#
_cell.length_a   1.000
_cell.length_b   1.000
_cell.length_c   1.000
_cell.angle_alpha   90.00
_cell.angle_beta   90.00
_cell.angle_gamma   90.00
#
_symmetry.space_group_name_H-M   'P 1'
#
loop_
_entity.id
_entity.type
_entity.pdbx_description
1 polymer ?
#
loop_
_entity_poly.entity_id
_entity_poly.type
_entity_poly.pdbx_seq_one_letter_code
_entity_poly.pdbx_strand_id
1 'polypeptide(L)'
;MEFGFSLPSRGPMAMPEHIATLAHKGEEMGFGILAVSDHIIVPTRVQSTHPYSASGQFDVGGEAQGEYLEQLALLSFLAGITSSAKLLTAVLVLPHRPPVLTAKMLATIDVLSHGRVIVGCGVGWMREEFVAIAAPPFEERGAVSNEYIRAFRELWTHDTPTFEGTYCRFSQVLFAPKPVQRPHPPIWVGGESPAALRRAGRLADAWYPIGSNPRFPVGTPEQFAEAAASVKRHAQAAGRDPASVDFAYSAGWYNDQEAERLSSGERRPLTGTPAQVADDIKRYEEVGVRHLMVNMAVRRPEATVQQSLERMERFATKVMPLV
;
A
#
# COMPACT_ATOMS: atom_id res chain seq x y z
N MET A 1 -17.16 -0.80 5.63
CA MET A 1 -15.95 -0.96 4.79
C MET A 1 -15.51 0.38 4.24
N GLU A 2 -14.22 0.74 4.29
CA GLU A 2 -13.67 1.92 3.62
C GLU A 2 -13.02 1.49 2.30
N PHE A 3 -13.34 2.19 1.21
CA PHE A 3 -12.83 1.86 -0.12
C PHE A 3 -11.73 2.81 -0.57
N GLY A 4 -10.74 2.28 -1.27
CA GLY A 4 -9.69 3.06 -1.89
C GLY A 4 -9.23 2.47 -3.21
N PHE A 5 -8.40 3.22 -3.92
CA PHE A 5 -7.78 2.75 -5.16
C PHE A 5 -6.39 3.34 -5.35
N SER A 6 -5.60 2.68 -6.23
CA SER A 6 -4.28 3.18 -6.59
C SER A 6 -4.36 4.15 -7.76
N LEU A 7 -3.74 5.30 -7.59
CA LEU A 7 -3.52 6.26 -8.67
C LEU A 7 -2.38 5.79 -9.58
N PRO A 8 -2.40 6.14 -10.87
CA PRO A 8 -1.29 5.87 -11.75
C PRO A 8 -0.05 6.66 -11.34
N SER A 9 1.07 5.98 -11.15
CA SER A 9 2.37 6.59 -10.81
C SER A 9 3.38 6.47 -11.93
N ARG A 10 2.99 5.88 -13.09
CA ARG A 10 3.86 5.66 -14.25
C ARG A 10 3.11 5.72 -15.58
N GLY A 11 3.89 5.95 -16.64
CA GLY A 11 3.43 5.95 -18.02
C GLY A 11 2.44 7.06 -18.37
N PRO A 12 1.75 6.97 -19.52
CA PRO A 12 0.91 8.05 -20.05
C PRO A 12 -0.23 8.49 -19.13
N MET A 13 -0.65 7.61 -18.21
CA MET A 13 -1.69 7.92 -17.24
C MET A 13 -1.18 8.72 -16.02
N ALA A 14 0.14 8.82 -15.84
CA ALA A 14 0.75 9.52 -14.70
C ALA A 14 1.00 11.02 -14.98
N MET A 15 0.20 11.62 -15.85
CA MET A 15 0.20 13.06 -16.08
C MET A 15 -0.53 13.78 -14.93
N PRO A 16 -0.04 14.95 -14.49
CA PRO A 16 -0.63 15.67 -13.36
C PRO A 16 -2.14 15.89 -13.49
N GLU A 17 -2.61 16.22 -14.69
CA GLU A 17 -4.02 16.48 -14.97
C GLU A 17 -4.88 15.20 -14.83
N HIS A 18 -4.34 14.06 -15.26
CA HIS A 18 -5.00 12.76 -15.13
C HIS A 18 -5.09 12.33 -13.67
N ILE A 19 -3.98 12.48 -12.93
CA ILE A 19 -3.93 12.16 -11.51
C ILE A 19 -4.89 13.05 -10.72
N ALA A 20 -4.90 14.36 -10.98
CA ALA A 20 -5.81 15.29 -10.32
C ALA A 20 -7.28 14.96 -10.62
N THR A 21 -7.59 14.65 -11.87
CA THR A 21 -8.95 14.26 -12.28
C THR A 21 -9.40 12.98 -11.56
N LEU A 22 -8.56 11.95 -11.53
CA LEU A 22 -8.88 10.69 -10.85
C LEU A 22 -9.01 10.87 -9.33
N ALA A 23 -8.15 11.69 -8.72
CA ALA A 23 -8.19 11.97 -7.29
C ALA A 23 -9.47 12.71 -6.89
N HIS A 24 -9.81 13.81 -7.56
CA HIS A 24 -11.03 14.58 -7.28
C HIS A 24 -12.29 13.75 -7.51
N LYS A 25 -12.37 13.06 -8.66
CA LYS A 25 -13.53 12.20 -8.96
C LYS A 25 -13.62 11.02 -7.99
N GLY A 26 -12.49 10.50 -7.52
CA GLY A 26 -12.47 9.50 -6.47
C GLY A 26 -13.09 9.99 -5.17
N GLU A 27 -12.72 11.19 -4.69
CA GLU A 27 -13.33 11.82 -3.52
C GLU A 27 -14.85 12.03 -3.72
N GLU A 28 -15.25 12.60 -4.87
CA GLU A 28 -16.67 12.81 -5.20
C GLU A 28 -17.51 11.52 -5.21
N MET A 29 -16.91 10.40 -5.63
CA MET A 29 -17.53 9.08 -5.66
C MET A 29 -17.50 8.33 -4.32
N GLY A 30 -16.87 8.89 -3.28
CA GLY A 30 -16.83 8.31 -1.95
C GLY A 30 -15.66 7.36 -1.68
N PHE A 31 -14.62 7.37 -2.52
CA PHE A 31 -13.37 6.67 -2.19
C PHE A 31 -12.60 7.42 -1.11
N GLY A 32 -12.39 6.76 0.02
CA GLY A 32 -11.74 7.35 1.21
C GLY A 32 -10.22 7.23 1.22
N ILE A 33 -9.60 6.45 0.30
CA ILE A 33 -8.15 6.22 0.29
C ILE A 33 -7.61 6.29 -1.14
N LEU A 34 -6.58 7.13 -1.34
CA LEU A 34 -5.80 7.23 -2.56
C LEU A 34 -4.39 6.66 -2.31
N ALA A 35 -4.00 5.66 -3.09
CA ALA A 35 -2.73 4.97 -2.90
C ALA A 35 -1.74 5.22 -4.03
N VAL A 36 -0.46 5.29 -3.72
CA VAL A 36 0.65 5.51 -4.66
C VAL A 36 1.72 4.45 -4.47
N SER A 37 2.18 3.83 -5.56
CA SER A 37 3.28 2.85 -5.56
C SER A 37 4.65 3.52 -5.50
N ASP A 38 5.68 2.72 -5.17
CA ASP A 38 7.05 3.19 -4.97
C ASP A 38 8.05 2.45 -5.87
N HIS A 39 8.69 3.21 -6.75
CA HIS A 39 9.94 2.87 -7.43
C HIS A 39 10.74 4.15 -7.61
N ILE A 40 12.04 4.10 -7.31
CA ILE A 40 12.96 5.23 -7.51
C ILE A 40 13.59 5.14 -8.89
N ILE A 41 14.01 3.94 -9.28
CA ILE A 41 14.62 3.65 -10.56
C ILE A 41 14.24 2.24 -10.99
N VAL A 42 14.01 2.05 -12.28
CA VAL A 42 13.77 0.73 -12.85
C VAL A 42 14.97 0.30 -13.67
N PRO A 43 15.68 -0.76 -13.24
CA PRO A 43 16.79 -1.32 -14.00
C PRO A 43 16.34 -1.85 -15.37
N THR A 44 17.19 -1.71 -16.39
CA THR A 44 16.90 -2.21 -17.74
C THR A 44 16.88 -3.73 -17.83
N ARG A 45 17.44 -4.42 -16.84
CA ARG A 45 17.41 -5.88 -16.69
C ARG A 45 17.05 -6.22 -15.26
N VAL A 46 15.93 -6.90 -15.09
CA VAL A 46 15.45 -7.38 -13.80
C VAL A 46 15.52 -8.91 -13.79
N GLN A 47 16.34 -9.47 -12.90
CA GLN A 47 16.46 -10.92 -12.65
C GLN A 47 15.69 -11.35 -11.41
N SER A 48 15.41 -10.38 -10.53
CA SER A 48 14.59 -10.62 -9.33
C SER A 48 13.19 -11.07 -9.71
N THR A 49 12.69 -12.11 -9.03
CA THR A 49 11.34 -12.63 -9.24
C THR A 49 10.29 -11.66 -8.66
N HIS A 50 9.36 -11.20 -9.49
CA HIS A 50 8.25 -10.36 -9.04
C HIS A 50 7.26 -11.18 -8.19
N PRO A 51 7.01 -10.82 -6.93
CA PRO A 51 6.26 -11.65 -6.00
C PRO A 51 4.74 -11.71 -6.27
N TYR A 52 4.21 -10.82 -7.10
CA TYR A 52 2.78 -10.66 -7.36
C TYR A 52 2.38 -11.04 -8.79
N SER A 53 3.28 -11.66 -9.54
CA SER A 53 3.05 -12.18 -10.89
C SER A 53 3.20 -13.70 -10.90
N ALA A 54 2.25 -14.40 -11.52
CA ALA A 54 2.31 -15.85 -11.67
C ALA A 54 3.53 -16.30 -12.51
N SER A 55 3.96 -15.48 -13.48
CA SER A 55 5.17 -15.72 -14.28
C SER A 55 6.47 -15.36 -13.54
N GLY A 56 6.39 -14.66 -12.42
CA GLY A 56 7.54 -14.08 -11.73
C GLY A 56 8.21 -12.91 -12.49
N GLN A 57 7.68 -12.54 -13.64
CA GLN A 57 8.21 -11.43 -14.42
C GLN A 57 7.59 -10.10 -13.95
N PHE A 58 8.42 -9.07 -13.95
CA PHE A 58 7.99 -7.70 -13.73
C PHE A 58 7.70 -7.06 -15.10
N ASP A 59 6.42 -6.84 -15.35
CA ASP A 59 5.99 -6.12 -16.55
C ASP A 59 6.11 -4.62 -16.32
N VAL A 60 7.12 -4.04 -16.92
CA VAL A 60 7.38 -2.59 -16.84
C VAL A 60 6.56 -1.78 -17.83
N GLY A 61 5.74 -2.43 -18.69
CA GLY A 61 4.78 -1.73 -19.55
C GLY A 61 5.41 -1.04 -20.77
N GLY A 62 6.15 -1.76 -21.60
CA GLY A 62 6.58 -1.28 -22.92
C GLY A 62 7.45 -0.03 -22.91
N GLU A 63 7.10 1.00 -23.69
CA GLU A 63 7.86 2.24 -23.84
C GLU A 63 7.95 3.11 -22.58
N ALA A 64 7.03 2.93 -21.62
CA ALA A 64 7.02 3.63 -20.33
C ALA A 64 7.94 2.99 -19.25
N GLN A 65 8.94 2.22 -19.69
CA GLN A 65 9.91 1.61 -18.78
C GLN A 65 10.68 2.69 -18.00
N GLY A 66 10.52 2.68 -16.67
CA GLY A 66 11.25 3.58 -15.78
C GLY A 66 10.61 4.95 -15.54
N GLU A 67 9.52 5.29 -16.19
CA GLU A 67 8.78 6.55 -15.97
C GLU A 67 7.93 6.49 -14.70
N TYR A 68 8.57 6.39 -13.53
CA TYR A 68 7.86 6.49 -12.25
C TYR A 68 7.99 7.88 -11.66
N LEU A 69 6.86 8.44 -11.22
CA LEU A 69 6.86 9.59 -10.33
C LEU A 69 7.33 9.17 -8.94
N GLU A 70 8.19 9.98 -8.32
CA GLU A 70 8.67 9.70 -6.96
C GLU A 70 7.48 9.76 -5.98
N GLN A 71 7.35 8.73 -5.15
CA GLN A 71 6.17 8.47 -4.34
C GLN A 71 5.83 9.61 -3.37
N LEU A 72 6.82 10.13 -2.62
CA LEU A 72 6.57 11.14 -1.61
C LEU A 72 6.34 12.52 -2.23
N ALA A 73 6.96 12.82 -3.37
CA ALA A 73 6.68 14.01 -4.15
C ALA A 73 5.22 13.98 -4.68
N LEU A 74 4.78 12.83 -5.22
CA LEU A 74 3.41 12.65 -5.68
C LEU A 74 2.40 12.75 -4.53
N LEU A 75 2.69 12.18 -3.36
CA LEU A 75 1.82 12.33 -2.18
C LEU A 75 1.74 13.79 -1.70
N SER A 76 2.84 14.55 -1.81
CA SER A 76 2.82 16.00 -1.49
C SER A 76 1.92 16.78 -2.45
N PHE A 77 1.96 16.44 -3.74
CA PHE A 77 1.04 17.02 -4.74
C PHE A 77 -0.42 16.67 -4.40
N LEU A 78 -0.72 15.42 -4.10
CA LEU A 78 -2.06 14.97 -3.71
C LEU A 78 -2.54 15.65 -2.43
N ALA A 79 -1.66 15.86 -1.45
CA ALA A 79 -2.00 16.56 -0.22
C ALA A 79 -2.52 17.99 -0.48
N GLY A 80 -1.97 18.66 -1.50
CA GLY A 80 -2.38 20.02 -1.87
C GLY A 80 -3.64 20.13 -2.72
N ILE A 81 -4.01 19.05 -3.44
CA ILE A 81 -5.15 19.10 -4.37
C ILE A 81 -6.38 18.33 -3.89
N THR A 82 -6.26 17.49 -2.85
CA THR A 82 -7.36 16.71 -2.27
C THR A 82 -7.75 17.25 -0.90
N SER A 83 -8.98 16.95 -0.46
CA SER A 83 -9.54 17.52 0.77
C SER A 83 -9.92 16.49 1.84
N SER A 84 -10.31 15.29 1.48
CA SER A 84 -10.91 14.30 2.38
C SER A 84 -10.25 12.93 2.36
N ALA A 85 -9.79 12.48 1.19
CA ALA A 85 -9.20 11.16 1.05
C ALA A 85 -7.88 11.03 1.81
N LYS A 86 -7.69 9.89 2.46
CA LYS A 86 -6.42 9.49 3.05
C LYS A 86 -5.40 9.18 1.97
N LEU A 87 -4.14 9.47 2.22
CA LEU A 87 -3.04 9.37 1.29
C LEU A 87 -2.13 8.21 1.71
N LEU A 88 -2.20 7.09 0.98
CA LEU A 88 -1.51 5.85 1.32
C LEU A 88 -0.26 5.64 0.47
N THR A 89 0.88 5.44 1.09
CA THR A 89 2.01 4.80 0.41
C THR A 89 1.74 3.29 0.23
N ALA A 90 1.69 2.78 -1.01
CA ALA A 90 1.26 1.39 -1.28
C ALA A 90 2.25 0.58 -2.14
N VAL A 91 3.41 0.21 -1.60
CA VAL A 91 3.92 0.50 -0.27
C VAL A 91 5.22 1.28 -0.37
N LEU A 92 5.56 2.11 0.60
CA LEU A 92 6.89 2.72 0.73
C LEU A 92 7.92 1.63 0.97
N VAL A 93 8.89 1.49 0.08
CA VAL A 93 10.00 0.56 0.26
C VAL A 93 11.00 1.20 1.22
N LEU A 94 10.87 0.84 2.50
CA LEU A 94 11.59 1.51 3.59
C LEU A 94 13.10 1.64 3.37
N PRO A 95 13.83 0.60 2.91
CA PRO A 95 15.29 0.71 2.71
C PRO A 95 15.72 1.61 1.56
N HIS A 96 14.80 2.07 0.69
CA HIS A 96 15.17 2.88 -0.49
C HIS A 96 15.60 4.32 -0.15
N ARG A 97 15.27 4.82 1.05
CA ARG A 97 15.56 6.21 1.44
C ARG A 97 16.15 6.28 2.85
N PRO A 98 16.97 7.30 3.17
CA PRO A 98 17.45 7.54 4.52
C PRO A 98 16.28 7.74 5.51
N PRO A 99 16.24 7.04 6.66
CA PRO A 99 15.06 6.99 7.52
C PRO A 99 14.67 8.35 8.13
N VAL A 100 15.63 9.15 8.55
CA VAL A 100 15.36 10.47 9.16
C VAL A 100 14.73 11.42 8.14
N LEU A 101 15.25 11.42 6.90
CA LEU A 101 14.68 12.23 5.82
C LEU A 101 13.26 11.75 5.47
N THR A 102 13.07 10.46 5.36
CA THR A 102 11.76 9.85 5.06
C THR A 102 10.73 10.18 6.13
N ALA A 103 11.09 10.04 7.41
CA ALA A 103 10.22 10.44 8.52
C ALA A 103 9.86 11.92 8.46
N LYS A 104 10.82 12.79 8.07
CA LYS A 104 10.60 14.22 7.90
C LYS A 104 9.63 14.54 6.77
N MET A 105 9.80 13.90 5.62
CA MET A 105 8.91 14.08 4.46
C MET A 105 7.49 13.62 4.80
N LEU A 106 7.32 12.45 5.40
CA LEU A 106 6.02 11.93 5.81
C LEU A 106 5.32 12.84 6.85
N ALA A 107 6.05 13.33 7.85
CA ALA A 107 5.51 14.30 8.80
C ALA A 107 5.09 15.62 8.13
N THR A 108 5.86 16.07 7.15
CA THR A 108 5.52 17.26 6.36
C THR A 108 4.26 17.05 5.52
N ILE A 109 4.15 15.91 4.83
CA ILE A 109 2.95 15.55 4.05
C ILE A 109 1.73 15.42 4.97
N ASP A 110 1.90 14.89 6.17
CA ASP A 110 0.82 14.78 7.14
C ASP A 110 0.31 16.17 7.59
N VAL A 111 1.21 17.11 7.81
CA VAL A 111 0.84 18.52 8.07
C VAL A 111 0.13 19.15 6.87
N LEU A 112 0.68 19.02 5.67
CA LEU A 112 0.12 19.59 4.43
C LEU A 112 -1.25 18.99 4.08
N SER A 113 -1.47 17.73 4.43
CA SER A 113 -2.74 17.03 4.22
C SER A 113 -3.73 17.15 5.38
N HIS A 114 -3.39 17.91 6.44
CA HIS A 114 -4.21 18.00 7.67
C HIS A 114 -4.49 16.63 8.33
N GLY A 115 -3.46 15.77 8.40
CA GLY A 115 -3.55 14.49 9.11
C GLY A 115 -4.19 13.36 8.30
N ARG A 116 -3.93 13.28 6.98
CA ARG A 116 -4.50 12.26 6.11
C ARG A 116 -3.52 11.18 5.64
N VAL A 117 -2.27 11.19 6.09
CA VAL A 117 -1.27 10.21 5.66
C VAL A 117 -1.51 8.84 6.31
N ILE A 118 -1.40 7.79 5.50
CA ILE A 118 -1.23 6.39 5.95
C ILE A 118 0.12 5.90 5.42
N VAL A 119 0.97 5.41 6.30
CA VAL A 119 2.31 4.94 5.94
C VAL A 119 2.28 3.43 5.70
N GLY A 120 1.96 3.02 4.46
CA GLY A 120 2.06 1.63 4.05
C GLY A 120 3.53 1.27 3.78
N CYS A 121 4.05 0.30 4.53
CA CYS A 121 5.46 -0.07 4.59
C CYS A 121 5.73 -1.41 3.89
N GLY A 122 6.74 -1.43 3.02
CA GLY A 122 7.26 -2.63 2.39
C GLY A 122 8.77 -2.78 2.59
N VAL A 123 9.29 -3.97 2.30
CA VAL A 123 10.73 -4.25 2.40
C VAL A 123 11.46 -4.22 1.05
N GLY A 124 10.72 -4.17 -0.05
CA GLY A 124 11.27 -4.29 -1.40
C GLY A 124 11.50 -5.74 -1.85
N TRP A 125 11.52 -5.94 -3.16
CA TRP A 125 11.71 -7.25 -3.79
C TRP A 125 12.75 -7.23 -4.91
N MET A 126 13.05 -6.07 -5.50
CA MET A 126 13.93 -5.90 -6.66
C MET A 126 15.35 -5.59 -6.19
N ARG A 127 16.22 -6.60 -6.16
CA ARG A 127 17.63 -6.46 -5.74
C ARG A 127 18.37 -5.43 -6.57
N GLU A 128 18.13 -5.41 -7.86
CA GLU A 128 18.80 -4.53 -8.81
C GLU A 128 18.52 -3.05 -8.51
N GLU A 129 17.33 -2.73 -8.06
CA GLU A 129 16.98 -1.37 -7.61
C GLU A 129 17.77 -0.99 -6.35
N PHE A 130 17.88 -1.90 -5.36
CA PHE A 130 18.69 -1.68 -4.17
C PHE A 130 20.16 -1.36 -4.49
N VAL A 131 20.74 -2.08 -5.44
CA VAL A 131 22.11 -1.85 -5.89
C VAL A 131 22.24 -0.48 -6.57
N ALA A 132 21.30 -0.15 -7.46
CA ALA A 132 21.36 1.07 -8.26
C ALA A 132 21.25 2.36 -7.41
N ILE A 133 20.51 2.32 -6.29
CA ILE A 133 20.34 3.47 -5.39
C ILE A 133 21.25 3.42 -4.17
N ALA A 134 22.20 2.47 -4.12
CA ALA A 134 23.11 2.26 -2.98
C ALA A 134 22.35 2.09 -1.63
N ALA A 135 21.20 1.41 -1.67
CA ALA A 135 20.45 1.07 -0.47
C ALA A 135 21.23 0.09 0.43
N PRO A 136 20.86 -0.07 1.72
CA PRO A 136 21.40 -1.12 2.58
C PRO A 136 21.30 -2.51 1.92
N PRO A 137 22.13 -3.50 2.33
CA PRO A 137 22.17 -4.81 1.70
C PRO A 137 20.79 -5.46 1.55
N PHE A 138 20.47 -5.95 0.37
CA PHE A 138 19.17 -6.52 0.06
C PHE A 138 18.75 -7.65 1.00
N GLU A 139 19.72 -8.46 1.47
CA GLU A 139 19.52 -9.54 2.42
C GLU A 139 19.02 -9.04 3.78
N GLU A 140 19.42 -7.85 4.15
CA GLU A 140 19.11 -7.22 5.44
C GLU A 140 17.83 -6.36 5.40
N ARG A 141 17.20 -6.22 4.23
CA ARG A 141 16.04 -5.34 4.02
C ARG A 141 14.92 -5.50 5.05
N GLY A 142 14.73 -6.73 5.57
CA GLY A 142 13.75 -7.00 6.61
C GLY A 142 14.15 -6.42 7.97
N ALA A 143 15.43 -6.52 8.35
CA ALA A 143 15.98 -5.97 9.58
C ALA A 143 16.00 -4.44 9.52
N VAL A 144 16.49 -3.89 8.41
CA VAL A 144 16.47 -2.44 8.10
C VAL A 144 15.05 -1.87 8.27
N SER A 145 14.07 -2.51 7.65
CA SER A 145 12.67 -2.04 7.71
C SER A 145 12.10 -2.08 9.13
N ASN A 146 12.41 -3.13 9.90
CA ASN A 146 11.98 -3.20 11.29
C ASN A 146 12.56 -2.08 12.14
N GLU A 147 13.81 -1.71 11.87
CA GLU A 147 14.49 -0.63 12.58
C GLU A 147 13.94 0.73 12.17
N TYR A 148 13.72 0.97 10.88
CA TYR A 148 13.18 2.23 10.36
C TYR A 148 11.77 2.54 10.87
N ILE A 149 10.89 1.53 10.98
CA ILE A 149 9.56 1.71 11.60
C ILE A 149 9.70 2.21 13.04
N ARG A 150 10.62 1.66 13.82
CA ARG A 150 10.86 2.10 15.21
C ARG A 150 11.46 3.50 15.27
N ALA A 151 12.42 3.80 14.38
CA ALA A 151 13.01 5.12 14.28
C ALA A 151 11.97 6.19 13.88
N PHE A 152 11.02 5.88 13.00
CA PHE A 152 9.92 6.79 12.66
C PHE A 152 9.06 7.10 13.87
N ARG A 153 8.66 6.09 14.63
CA ARG A 153 7.87 6.31 15.86
C ARG A 153 8.62 7.17 16.85
N GLU A 154 9.91 6.89 17.07
CA GLU A 154 10.74 7.70 17.96
C GLU A 154 10.77 9.17 17.53
N LEU A 155 11.04 9.44 16.23
CA LEU A 155 11.06 10.80 15.68
C LEU A 155 9.71 11.53 15.79
N TRP A 156 8.60 10.81 15.60
CA TRP A 156 7.27 11.43 15.58
C TRP A 156 6.66 11.67 16.97
N THR A 157 7.03 10.87 17.96
CA THR A 157 6.36 10.87 19.28
C THR A 157 7.16 11.52 20.40
N HIS A 158 8.49 11.61 20.30
CA HIS A 158 9.34 12.17 21.35
C HIS A 158 9.85 13.58 21.01
N ASP A 159 9.86 14.49 21.97
CA ASP A 159 10.32 15.87 21.78
C ASP A 159 11.82 15.93 21.53
N THR A 160 12.59 15.13 22.25
CA THR A 160 14.05 14.94 22.09
C THR A 160 14.33 13.50 21.69
N PRO A 161 14.09 13.13 20.44
CA PRO A 161 14.21 11.75 20.02
C PRO A 161 15.66 11.25 20.07
N THR A 162 15.84 10.02 20.55
CA THR A 162 17.12 9.33 20.59
C THR A 162 16.95 7.91 20.13
N PHE A 163 17.78 7.47 19.21
CA PHE A 163 17.69 6.12 18.65
C PHE A 163 19.10 5.53 18.41
N GLU A 164 19.32 4.33 18.91
CA GLU A 164 20.55 3.56 18.78
C GLU A 164 20.26 2.25 18.05
N GLY A 165 20.43 2.25 16.73
CA GLY A 165 20.24 1.09 15.88
C GLY A 165 21.49 0.74 15.08
N THR A 166 21.40 -0.35 14.33
CA THR A 166 22.45 -0.80 13.41
C THR A 166 22.45 0.03 12.12
N TYR A 167 21.28 0.36 11.61
CA TYR A 167 21.08 1.04 10.31
C TYR A 167 20.69 2.50 10.46
N CYS A 168 20.26 2.92 11.65
CA CYS A 168 19.87 4.28 11.95
C CYS A 168 20.29 4.65 13.37
N ARG A 169 20.91 5.83 13.51
CA ARG A 169 21.32 6.35 14.82
C ARG A 169 21.17 7.84 14.84
N PHE A 170 20.58 8.38 15.91
CA PHE A 170 20.53 9.82 16.17
C PHE A 170 20.35 10.08 17.66
N SER A 171 20.89 11.20 18.12
CA SER A 171 20.75 11.72 19.48
C SER A 171 20.93 13.23 19.46
N GLN A 172 20.49 13.90 20.51
CA GLN A 172 20.62 15.38 20.67
C GLN A 172 20.07 16.15 19.47
N VAL A 173 18.92 15.71 18.92
CA VAL A 173 18.27 16.34 17.77
C VAL A 173 16.88 16.85 18.13
N LEU A 174 16.46 17.90 17.45
CA LEU A 174 15.07 18.35 17.41
C LEU A 174 14.45 17.89 16.09
N PHE A 175 13.27 17.29 16.17
CA PHE A 175 12.53 16.88 15.00
C PHE A 175 11.16 17.59 14.98
N ALA A 176 11.01 18.54 14.07
CA ALA A 176 9.78 19.32 13.85
C ALA A 176 9.63 19.63 12.35
N PRO A 177 8.38 19.76 11.80
CA PRO A 177 7.14 19.54 12.55
C PRO A 177 6.96 18.08 12.94
N LYS A 178 6.20 17.85 14.00
CA LYS A 178 5.61 16.53 14.25
C LYS A 178 4.42 16.32 13.31
N PRO A 179 4.03 15.07 12.99
CA PRO A 179 2.77 14.81 12.31
C PRO A 179 1.58 15.44 13.05
N VAL A 180 0.50 15.72 12.32
CA VAL A 180 -0.77 16.17 12.92
C VAL A 180 -1.44 15.01 13.67
N GLN A 181 -1.40 13.82 13.09
CA GLN A 181 -1.99 12.61 13.66
C GLN A 181 -1.28 12.19 14.95
N ARG A 182 -2.04 11.73 15.94
CA ARG A 182 -1.55 11.27 17.24
C ARG A 182 -1.91 9.80 17.47
N PRO A 183 -0.98 8.98 18.00
CA PRO A 183 0.40 9.31 18.34
C PRO A 183 1.30 9.55 17.13
N HIS A 184 0.96 9.02 15.95
CA HIS A 184 1.65 9.16 14.66
C HIS A 184 0.71 8.75 13.52
N PRO A 185 1.04 9.03 12.24
CA PRO A 185 0.31 8.48 11.09
C PRO A 185 0.22 6.95 11.18
N PRO A 186 -0.93 6.33 10.87
CA PRO A 186 -1.06 4.88 10.90
C PRO A 186 0.00 4.18 10.03
N ILE A 187 0.67 3.17 10.60
CA ILE A 187 1.69 2.38 9.93
C ILE A 187 1.06 1.04 9.50
N TRP A 188 0.89 0.87 8.21
CA TRP A 188 0.42 -0.38 7.62
C TRP A 188 1.61 -1.19 7.10
N VAL A 189 1.63 -2.49 7.32
CA VAL A 189 2.71 -3.37 6.85
C VAL A 189 2.19 -4.30 5.76
N GLY A 190 2.80 -4.19 4.58
CA GLY A 190 2.51 -5.05 3.43
C GLY A 190 3.26 -6.39 3.47
N GLY A 191 2.79 -7.30 2.62
CA GLY A 191 3.39 -8.60 2.37
C GLY A 191 2.75 -9.76 3.13
N GLU A 192 2.91 -10.97 2.57
CA GLU A 192 2.19 -12.20 2.95
C GLU A 192 3.13 -13.27 3.49
N SER A 193 4.45 -13.06 3.38
CA SER A 193 5.44 -14.03 3.89
C SER A 193 5.40 -14.14 5.42
N PRO A 194 5.85 -15.28 6.01
CA PRO A 194 5.91 -15.43 7.48
C PRO A 194 6.67 -14.30 8.17
N ALA A 195 7.69 -13.73 7.53
CA ALA A 195 8.43 -12.57 8.06
C ALA A 195 7.60 -11.29 8.03
N ALA A 196 6.76 -11.09 6.99
CA ALA A 196 5.85 -9.96 6.88
C ALA A 196 4.73 -10.05 7.91
N LEU A 197 4.09 -11.21 8.08
CA LEU A 197 3.06 -11.44 9.10
C LEU A 197 3.59 -11.17 10.52
N ARG A 198 4.81 -11.65 10.81
CA ARG A 198 5.47 -11.37 12.09
C ARG A 198 5.75 -9.87 12.29
N ARG A 199 6.20 -9.17 11.25
CA ARG A 199 6.43 -7.72 11.28
C ARG A 199 5.11 -6.97 11.51
N ALA A 200 4.06 -7.33 10.79
CA ALA A 200 2.74 -6.73 10.93
C ALA A 200 2.23 -6.88 12.38
N GLY A 201 2.21 -8.07 12.94
CA GLY A 201 1.78 -8.29 14.32
C GLY A 201 2.61 -7.51 15.35
N ARG A 202 3.93 -7.43 15.16
CA ARG A 202 4.81 -6.77 16.14
C ARG A 202 4.85 -5.25 16.03
N LEU A 203 4.72 -4.70 14.83
CA LEU A 203 5.08 -3.31 14.55
C LEU A 203 3.98 -2.50 13.83
N ALA A 204 2.97 -3.11 13.23
CA ALA A 204 2.00 -2.37 12.45
C ALA A 204 0.77 -1.94 13.26
N ASP A 205 0.10 -0.89 12.76
CA ASP A 205 -1.25 -0.54 13.17
C ASP A 205 -2.28 -1.26 12.28
N ALA A 206 -1.89 -1.64 11.04
CA ALA A 206 -2.66 -2.56 10.21
C ALA A 206 -1.78 -3.49 9.38
N TRP A 207 -2.29 -4.68 9.05
CA TRP A 207 -1.71 -5.56 8.04
C TRP A 207 -2.37 -5.30 6.69
N TYR A 208 -1.55 -5.10 5.64
CA TYR A 208 -1.97 -4.71 4.29
C TYR A 208 -1.39 -5.64 3.22
N PRO A 209 -1.93 -6.86 3.05
CA PRO A 209 -1.51 -7.81 2.02
C PRO A 209 -2.07 -7.48 0.63
N ILE A 210 -1.45 -8.09 -0.40
CA ILE A 210 -1.95 -8.11 -1.77
C ILE A 210 -2.41 -9.52 -2.12
N GLY A 211 -3.65 -9.68 -2.57
CA GLY A 211 -4.26 -10.97 -2.86
C GLY A 211 -3.63 -11.78 -3.99
N SER A 212 -2.76 -11.17 -4.81
CA SER A 212 -2.19 -11.79 -6.01
C SER A 212 -0.86 -12.53 -5.80
N ASN A 213 -0.40 -12.71 -4.56
CA ASN A 213 0.85 -13.44 -4.29
C ASN A 213 0.65 -14.96 -4.47
N PRO A 214 1.26 -15.61 -5.49
CA PRO A 214 1.05 -17.04 -5.72
C PRO A 214 1.77 -17.94 -4.71
N ARG A 215 2.82 -17.42 -4.05
CA ARG A 215 3.61 -18.21 -3.07
C ARG A 215 2.98 -18.21 -1.68
N PHE A 216 2.31 -17.13 -1.33
CA PHE A 216 1.64 -16.94 -0.04
C PHE A 216 0.23 -16.42 -0.30
N PRO A 217 -0.69 -17.30 -0.74
CA PRO A 217 -2.00 -16.91 -1.20
C PRO A 217 -2.87 -16.38 -0.06
N VAL A 218 -3.47 -15.22 -0.28
CA VAL A 218 -4.47 -14.60 0.58
C VAL A 218 -5.63 -14.05 -0.27
N GLY A 219 -5.85 -14.69 -1.42
CA GLY A 219 -6.78 -14.23 -2.45
C GLY A 219 -8.24 -14.61 -2.20
N THR A 220 -8.54 -15.39 -1.15
CA THR A 220 -9.91 -15.65 -0.70
C THR A 220 -10.11 -15.26 0.75
N PRO A 221 -11.36 -15.00 1.21
CA PRO A 221 -11.63 -14.67 2.61
C PRO A 221 -11.08 -15.69 3.61
N GLU A 222 -11.11 -16.98 3.28
CA GLU A 222 -10.62 -18.07 4.13
C GLU A 222 -9.09 -18.01 4.26
N GLN A 223 -8.36 -17.86 3.16
CA GLN A 223 -6.91 -17.70 3.14
C GLN A 223 -6.48 -16.44 3.89
N PHE A 224 -7.23 -15.34 3.70
CA PHE A 224 -7.00 -14.11 4.43
C PHE A 224 -7.18 -14.30 5.93
N ALA A 225 -8.27 -14.95 6.38
CA ALA A 225 -8.57 -15.21 7.78
C ALA A 225 -7.47 -16.03 8.48
N GLU A 226 -6.94 -17.05 7.81
CA GLU A 226 -5.82 -17.87 8.33
C GLU A 226 -4.55 -17.02 8.55
N ALA A 227 -4.18 -16.20 7.56
CA ALA A 227 -3.03 -15.32 7.65
C ALA A 227 -3.24 -14.21 8.71
N ALA A 228 -4.44 -13.63 8.80
CA ALA A 228 -4.82 -12.65 9.82
C ALA A 228 -4.71 -13.22 11.24
N ALA A 229 -5.15 -14.49 11.44
CA ALA A 229 -4.96 -15.19 12.70
C ALA A 229 -3.46 -15.32 13.07
N SER A 230 -2.58 -15.53 12.09
CA SER A 230 -1.13 -15.54 12.33
C SER A 230 -0.60 -14.16 12.76
N VAL A 231 -1.07 -13.07 12.12
CA VAL A 231 -0.72 -11.70 12.53
C VAL A 231 -1.13 -11.45 13.99
N LYS A 232 -2.36 -11.84 14.36
CA LYS A 232 -2.87 -11.71 15.75
C LYS A 232 -2.01 -12.49 16.75
N ARG A 233 -1.62 -13.74 16.44
CA ARG A 233 -0.69 -14.51 17.28
C ARG A 233 0.66 -13.81 17.49
N HIS A 234 1.20 -13.20 16.42
CA HIS A 234 2.44 -12.45 16.51
C HIS A 234 2.32 -11.15 17.30
N ALA A 235 1.17 -10.49 17.28
CA ALA A 235 0.88 -9.34 18.16
C ALA A 235 0.87 -9.78 19.62
N GLN A 236 0.13 -10.82 19.96
CA GLN A 236 0.06 -11.39 21.31
C GLN A 236 1.44 -11.82 21.84
N ALA A 237 2.22 -12.51 21.02
CA ALA A 237 3.59 -12.94 21.37
C ALA A 237 4.56 -11.75 21.58
N ALA A 238 4.24 -10.58 21.07
CA ALA A 238 4.96 -9.32 21.28
C ALA A 238 4.41 -8.48 22.43
N GLY A 239 3.47 -9.00 23.22
CA GLY A 239 2.84 -8.29 24.33
C GLY A 239 1.86 -7.19 23.91
N ARG A 240 1.40 -7.21 22.64
CA ARG A 240 0.40 -6.28 22.12
C ARG A 240 -0.99 -6.91 22.16
N ASP A 241 -2.01 -6.07 22.33
CA ASP A 241 -3.39 -6.51 22.12
C ASP A 241 -3.58 -6.92 20.65
N PRO A 242 -3.99 -8.16 20.35
CA PRO A 242 -4.27 -8.59 18.98
C PRO A 242 -5.36 -7.77 18.28
N ALA A 243 -6.27 -7.13 19.02
CA ALA A 243 -7.30 -6.25 18.49
C ALA A 243 -6.76 -4.89 18.07
N SER A 244 -5.54 -4.52 18.49
CA SER A 244 -4.88 -3.26 18.09
C SER A 244 -4.33 -3.29 16.67
N VAL A 245 -4.37 -4.44 15.97
CA VAL A 245 -3.93 -4.56 14.58
C VAL A 245 -5.15 -4.65 13.69
N ASP A 246 -5.35 -3.60 12.90
CA ASP A 246 -6.41 -3.54 11.90
C ASP A 246 -6.04 -4.31 10.62
N PHE A 247 -7.00 -4.50 9.71
CA PHE A 247 -6.81 -5.24 8.49
C PHE A 247 -7.27 -4.43 7.27
N ALA A 248 -6.31 -4.18 6.38
CA ALA A 248 -6.54 -3.65 5.06
C ALA A 248 -6.24 -4.75 4.01
N TYR A 249 -6.84 -4.67 2.84
CA TYR A 249 -6.63 -5.65 1.79
C TYR A 249 -6.53 -4.97 0.43
N SER A 250 -5.53 -5.37 -0.36
CA SER A 250 -5.43 -4.98 -1.77
C SER A 250 -5.81 -6.15 -2.66
N ALA A 251 -6.90 -6.01 -3.39
CA ALA A 251 -7.38 -7.06 -4.26
C ALA A 251 -6.42 -7.35 -5.43
N GLY A 252 -5.73 -6.36 -5.95
CA GLY A 252 -4.87 -6.51 -7.12
C GLY A 252 -5.63 -6.74 -8.44
N TRP A 253 -6.90 -7.14 -8.35
CA TRP A 253 -7.84 -7.34 -9.46
C TRP A 253 -9.24 -6.86 -9.07
N TYR A 254 -10.06 -6.65 -10.05
CA TYR A 254 -11.49 -6.35 -9.90
C TYR A 254 -12.16 -6.44 -11.28
N ASN A 255 -13.33 -7.05 -11.35
CA ASN A 255 -14.15 -7.08 -12.56
C ASN A 255 -15.63 -7.25 -12.19
N ASP A 256 -16.45 -6.22 -12.42
CA ASP A 256 -17.88 -6.20 -12.12
C ASP A 256 -18.76 -6.57 -13.33
N GLN A 257 -18.16 -7.02 -14.41
CA GLN A 257 -18.84 -7.35 -15.65
C GLN A 257 -18.70 -8.84 -16.01
N GLU A 258 -17.60 -9.45 -15.64
CA GLU A 258 -17.28 -10.84 -15.99
C GLU A 258 -16.65 -11.59 -14.81
N ALA A 259 -17.10 -12.82 -14.61
CA ALA A 259 -16.56 -13.72 -13.60
C ALA A 259 -15.26 -14.38 -14.10
N GLU A 260 -14.18 -14.17 -13.39
CA GLU A 260 -12.93 -14.91 -13.58
C GLU A 260 -12.95 -16.21 -12.75
N ARG A 261 -12.27 -17.27 -13.22
CA ARG A 261 -12.13 -18.52 -12.48
C ARG A 261 -10.69 -18.75 -12.02
N LEU A 262 -10.58 -19.27 -10.82
CA LEU A 262 -9.32 -19.78 -10.27
C LEU A 262 -8.98 -21.13 -10.94
N SER A 263 -7.75 -21.60 -10.75
CA SER A 263 -7.32 -22.93 -11.22
C SER A 263 -8.13 -24.07 -10.58
N SER A 264 -8.75 -23.84 -9.42
CA SER A 264 -9.69 -24.75 -8.78
C SER A 264 -11.04 -24.89 -9.51
N GLY A 265 -11.32 -24.01 -10.48
CA GLY A 265 -12.63 -23.87 -11.14
C GLY A 265 -13.62 -22.96 -10.43
N GLU A 266 -13.35 -22.57 -9.20
CA GLU A 266 -14.17 -21.63 -8.44
C GLU A 266 -14.09 -20.21 -9.01
N ARG A 267 -15.15 -19.41 -8.78
CA ARG A 267 -15.14 -17.99 -9.13
C ARG A 267 -14.11 -17.24 -8.27
N ARG A 268 -13.27 -16.45 -8.92
CA ARG A 268 -12.35 -15.56 -8.22
C ARG A 268 -13.16 -14.49 -7.47
N PRO A 269 -12.94 -14.26 -6.17
CA PRO A 269 -13.60 -13.20 -5.45
C PRO A 269 -13.38 -11.83 -6.12
N LEU A 270 -14.32 -10.92 -5.95
CA LEU A 270 -14.35 -9.57 -6.54
C LEU A 270 -14.40 -9.57 -8.08
N THR A 271 -14.93 -10.65 -8.67
CA THR A 271 -15.25 -10.72 -10.11
C THR A 271 -16.66 -11.27 -10.32
N GLY A 272 -17.35 -10.85 -11.39
CA GLY A 272 -18.71 -11.30 -11.73
C GLY A 272 -19.70 -10.15 -11.79
N THR A 273 -20.94 -10.35 -11.33
CA THR A 273 -21.93 -9.28 -11.26
C THR A 273 -21.68 -8.34 -10.07
N PRO A 274 -22.18 -7.11 -10.08
CA PRO A 274 -22.08 -6.21 -8.92
C PRO A 274 -22.57 -6.83 -7.60
N ALA A 275 -23.65 -7.60 -7.61
CA ALA A 275 -24.16 -8.30 -6.44
C ALA A 275 -23.16 -9.36 -5.92
N GLN A 276 -22.55 -10.15 -6.82
CA GLN A 276 -21.53 -11.13 -6.44
C GLN A 276 -20.29 -10.46 -5.85
N VAL A 277 -19.89 -9.33 -6.41
CA VAL A 277 -18.75 -8.55 -5.87
C VAL A 277 -19.09 -8.00 -4.48
N ALA A 278 -20.30 -7.47 -4.28
CA ALA A 278 -20.74 -6.98 -2.97
C ALA A 278 -20.80 -8.09 -1.92
N ASP A 279 -21.28 -9.29 -2.28
CA ASP A 279 -21.28 -10.46 -1.39
C ASP A 279 -19.85 -10.88 -1.00
N ASP A 280 -18.90 -10.85 -1.95
CA ASP A 280 -17.49 -11.11 -1.64
C ASP A 280 -16.92 -10.05 -0.67
N ILE A 281 -17.25 -8.78 -0.86
CA ILE A 281 -16.82 -7.70 0.03
C ILE A 281 -17.32 -7.92 1.46
N LYS A 282 -18.59 -8.31 1.62
CA LYS A 282 -19.16 -8.67 2.93
C LYS A 282 -18.40 -9.83 3.58
N ARG A 283 -18.06 -10.87 2.83
CA ARG A 283 -17.25 -11.99 3.33
C ARG A 283 -15.85 -11.55 3.80
N TYR A 284 -15.20 -10.60 3.08
CA TYR A 284 -13.94 -10.01 3.57
C TYR A 284 -14.16 -9.18 4.84
N GLU A 285 -15.27 -8.44 4.94
CA GLU A 285 -15.60 -7.69 6.15
C GLU A 285 -15.84 -8.60 7.36
N GLU A 286 -16.53 -9.73 7.18
CA GLU A 286 -16.78 -10.75 8.21
C GLU A 286 -15.47 -11.33 8.77
N VAL A 287 -14.44 -11.49 7.95
CA VAL A 287 -13.11 -11.96 8.40
C VAL A 287 -12.21 -10.82 8.92
N GLY A 288 -12.73 -9.60 9.00
CA GLY A 288 -12.13 -8.48 9.70
C GLY A 288 -11.50 -7.41 8.82
N VAL A 289 -11.61 -7.48 7.49
CA VAL A 289 -11.14 -6.41 6.60
C VAL A 289 -11.96 -5.15 6.84
N ARG A 290 -11.29 -4.02 7.05
CA ARG A 290 -11.90 -2.69 7.25
C ARG A 290 -11.65 -1.74 6.08
N HIS A 291 -10.53 -1.94 5.38
CA HIS A 291 -10.11 -1.10 4.27
C HIS A 291 -9.84 -1.98 3.04
N LEU A 292 -10.54 -1.71 1.95
CA LEU A 292 -10.40 -2.47 0.70
C LEU A 292 -9.88 -1.57 -0.42
N MET A 293 -8.66 -1.87 -0.88
CA MET A 293 -8.08 -1.23 -2.05
C MET A 293 -8.47 -2.01 -3.31
N VAL A 294 -9.20 -1.38 -4.20
CA VAL A 294 -9.71 -1.98 -5.45
C VAL A 294 -8.89 -1.48 -6.64
N ASN A 295 -8.56 -2.38 -7.55
CA ASN A 295 -7.83 -2.01 -8.76
C ASN A 295 -8.77 -1.38 -9.78
N MET A 296 -8.75 -0.06 -9.89
CA MET A 296 -9.55 0.71 -10.85
C MET A 296 -8.83 0.98 -12.17
N ALA A 297 -7.52 0.68 -12.27
CA ALA A 297 -6.76 0.90 -13.48
C ALA A 297 -7.18 -0.07 -14.59
N VAL A 298 -7.36 0.46 -15.79
CA VAL A 298 -7.49 -0.34 -17.01
C VAL A 298 -6.08 -0.64 -17.53
N ARG A 299 -5.70 -1.92 -17.51
CA ARG A 299 -4.35 -2.37 -17.90
C ARG A 299 -4.29 -2.69 -19.39
N ARG A 300 -4.30 -1.66 -20.23
CA ARG A 300 -4.09 -1.75 -21.68
C ARG A 300 -3.22 -0.58 -22.14
N PRO A 301 -2.39 -0.74 -23.19
CA PRO A 301 -1.55 0.36 -23.69
C PRO A 301 -2.32 1.63 -24.02
N GLU A 302 -3.51 1.47 -24.58
CA GLU A 302 -4.42 2.56 -24.98
C GLU A 302 -5.44 2.96 -23.89
N ALA A 303 -5.20 2.59 -22.63
CA ALA A 303 -6.12 2.93 -21.53
C ALA A 303 -6.23 4.46 -21.36
N THR A 304 -7.45 4.91 -21.12
CA THR A 304 -7.77 6.33 -20.92
C THR A 304 -8.25 6.59 -19.49
N VAL A 305 -8.13 7.86 -19.05
CA VAL A 305 -8.70 8.32 -17.78
C VAL A 305 -10.20 8.05 -17.74
N GLN A 306 -10.89 8.29 -18.86
CA GLN A 306 -12.33 8.10 -18.96
C GLN A 306 -12.75 6.65 -18.65
N GLN A 307 -12.03 5.65 -19.15
CA GLN A 307 -12.32 4.24 -18.85
C GLN A 307 -12.12 3.89 -17.36
N SER A 308 -11.12 4.49 -16.71
CA SER A 308 -10.92 4.34 -15.27
C SER A 308 -12.04 5.00 -14.48
N LEU A 309 -12.49 6.20 -14.89
CA LEU A 309 -13.62 6.91 -14.28
C LEU A 309 -14.92 6.12 -14.40
N GLU A 310 -15.22 5.57 -15.58
CA GLU A 310 -16.41 4.72 -15.80
C GLU A 310 -16.41 3.48 -14.90
N ARG A 311 -15.23 2.89 -14.69
CA ARG A 311 -15.07 1.76 -13.78
C ARG A 311 -15.26 2.15 -12.32
N MET A 312 -14.73 3.30 -11.91
CA MET A 312 -14.93 3.88 -10.58
C MET A 312 -16.41 4.19 -10.34
N GLU A 313 -17.07 4.84 -11.31
CA GLU A 313 -18.49 5.18 -11.24
C GLU A 313 -19.38 3.93 -11.11
N ARG A 314 -19.11 2.88 -11.90
CA ARG A 314 -19.86 1.62 -11.77
C ARG A 314 -19.68 1.01 -10.37
N PHE A 315 -18.46 0.98 -9.84
CA PHE A 315 -18.22 0.50 -8.48
C PHE A 315 -18.97 1.31 -7.44
N ALA A 316 -18.89 2.65 -7.52
CA ALA A 316 -19.54 3.55 -6.60
C ALA A 316 -21.09 3.46 -6.66
N THR A 317 -21.66 3.29 -7.86
CA THR A 317 -23.13 3.30 -8.06
C THR A 317 -23.78 1.92 -8.01
N LYS A 318 -23.03 0.84 -8.29
CA LYS A 318 -23.59 -0.51 -8.42
C LYS A 318 -23.10 -1.49 -7.34
N VAL A 319 -21.94 -1.24 -6.72
CA VAL A 319 -21.36 -2.14 -5.72
C VAL A 319 -21.42 -1.53 -4.31
N MET A 320 -20.89 -0.32 -4.11
CA MET A 320 -20.88 0.32 -2.78
C MET A 320 -22.24 0.35 -2.08
N PRO A 321 -23.38 0.66 -2.77
CA PRO A 321 -24.68 0.70 -2.11
C PRO A 321 -25.22 -0.67 -1.66
N LEU A 322 -24.60 -1.77 -2.11
CA LEU A 322 -24.97 -3.14 -1.74
C LEU A 322 -24.16 -3.69 -0.57
N VAL A 323 -23.09 -3.02 -0.16
CA VAL A 323 -22.23 -3.38 0.97
C VAL A 323 -22.69 -2.65 2.22
#